data_93fad6e22859d9db6001df2ca61fe4e0
#
_entry.id   93fad6e22859d9db6001df2ca61fe4e0
#
_cell.length_a   1.000
_cell.length_b   1.000
_cell.length_c   1.000
_cell.angle_alpha   90.00
_cell.angle_beta   90.00
_cell.angle_gamma   90.00
#
_symmetry.space_group_name_H-M   'P 1'
#
loop_
_entity.id
_entity.type
_entity.pdbx_description
1 polymer ?
#
loop_
_entity_poly.entity_id
_entity_poly.type
_entity_poly.pdbx_seq_one_letter_code
_entity_poly.pdbx_strand_id
1 'polypeptide(L)'
;MLTTSGRGQTILGIDPGTATMGWGVIRQDGNRLRYVQHGTVTTPSNWEMPRRLGRLFDGVTELLEGYRPQTVAVEELFFNTNVTTAITVGQARGVAILAAYKAGVEVHEYTPLQVKQAITSYGRADKRQVQEMVRALLNLREVPRPDDAADGLAIAITHAFSSRMSGKVGVGK
;
A
#
# COMPACT_ATOMS: atom_id res chain seq x y z
N MET A 1 -19.75 -11.43 -29.48
CA MET A 1 -19.76 -10.88 -28.11
C MET A 1 -18.37 -11.00 -27.55
N LEU A 2 -17.65 -9.90 -27.50
CA LEU A 2 -16.31 -9.86 -26.92
C LEU A 2 -16.45 -9.84 -25.41
N THR A 3 -16.15 -10.97 -24.77
CA THR A 3 -15.89 -11.02 -23.35
C THR A 3 -14.79 -10.02 -23.03
N THR A 4 -15.07 -9.01 -22.23
CA THR A 4 -14.07 -8.12 -21.64
C THR A 4 -13.12 -8.96 -20.78
N SER A 5 -12.09 -9.46 -21.45
CA SER A 5 -10.92 -10.03 -20.77
C SER A 5 -10.40 -8.96 -19.82
N GLY A 6 -10.58 -9.15 -18.52
CA GLY A 6 -10.21 -8.19 -17.49
C GLY A 6 -8.72 -7.84 -17.62
N ARG A 7 -8.45 -6.62 -18.05
CA ARG A 7 -7.09 -6.08 -18.02
C ARG A 7 -6.65 -6.08 -16.58
N GLY A 8 -5.55 -6.77 -16.28
CA GLY A 8 -4.98 -6.82 -14.94
C GLY A 8 -4.77 -5.42 -14.38
N GLN A 9 -5.03 -5.25 -13.06
CA GLN A 9 -4.90 -4.00 -12.34
C GLN A 9 -3.56 -3.94 -11.63
N THR A 10 -2.83 -2.85 -11.79
CA THR A 10 -1.62 -2.55 -11.00
C THR A 10 -2.03 -1.73 -9.77
N ILE A 11 -1.60 -2.16 -8.61
CA ILE A 11 -1.92 -1.55 -7.31
C ILE A 11 -0.61 -1.15 -6.63
N LEU A 12 -0.53 0.10 -6.18
CA LEU A 12 0.55 0.61 -5.33
C LEU A 12 0.06 0.70 -3.89
N GLY A 13 0.66 -0.06 -2.99
CA GLY A 13 0.43 0.03 -1.55
C GLY A 13 1.49 0.91 -0.89
N ILE A 14 1.08 1.78 0.02
CA ILE A 14 1.95 2.72 0.74
C ILE A 14 1.72 2.61 2.24
N ASP A 15 2.80 2.40 2.97
CA ASP A 15 2.88 2.51 4.43
C ASP A 15 3.56 3.84 4.78
N PRO A 16 2.79 4.87 5.20
CA PRO A 16 3.32 6.22 5.37
C PRO A 16 4.22 6.35 6.58
N GLY A 17 5.38 6.95 6.38
CA GLY A 17 6.31 7.33 7.42
C GLY A 17 7.23 8.45 6.93
N THR A 18 7.67 9.33 7.84
CA THR A 18 8.56 10.45 7.46
C THR A 18 10.02 10.01 7.34
N ALA A 19 10.51 9.17 8.22
CA ALA A 19 11.87 8.62 8.13
C ALA A 19 11.98 7.58 7.01
N THR A 20 10.97 6.72 6.93
CA THR A 20 10.87 5.64 5.95
C THR A 20 9.41 5.48 5.54
N MET A 21 9.14 5.62 4.27
CA MET A 21 7.85 5.31 3.66
C MET A 21 8.00 4.00 2.89
N GLY A 22 7.33 2.96 3.35
CA GLY A 22 7.31 1.67 2.68
C GLY A 22 6.35 1.66 1.50
N TRP A 23 6.69 0.93 0.46
CA TRP A 23 5.80 0.77 -0.70
C TRP A 23 5.93 -0.61 -1.33
N GLY A 24 4.85 -1.06 -1.93
CA GLY A 24 4.83 -2.30 -2.69
C GLY A 24 3.90 -2.20 -3.88
N VAL A 25 4.31 -2.77 -5.01
CA VAL A 25 3.54 -2.81 -6.25
C VAL A 25 3.21 -4.26 -6.59
N ILE A 26 1.96 -4.51 -6.82
CA ILE A 26 1.45 -5.80 -7.29
C ILE A 26 0.58 -5.62 -8.53
N ARG A 27 0.44 -6.70 -9.29
CA ARG A 27 -0.55 -6.81 -10.35
C ARG A 27 -1.60 -7.85 -10.00
N GLN A 28 -2.85 -7.48 -10.18
CA GLN A 28 -3.98 -8.38 -10.00
C GLN A 28 -4.57 -8.75 -11.36
N ASP A 29 -4.53 -10.04 -11.70
CA ASP A 29 -5.16 -10.60 -12.90
C ASP A 29 -6.27 -11.58 -12.45
N GLY A 30 -7.50 -11.11 -12.36
CA GLY A 30 -8.60 -11.89 -11.80
C GLY A 30 -8.34 -12.29 -10.34
N ASN A 31 -8.21 -13.57 -10.07
CA ASN A 31 -7.89 -14.10 -8.73
C ASN A 31 -6.39 -14.25 -8.45
N ARG A 32 -5.54 -14.00 -9.44
CA ARG A 32 -4.10 -14.15 -9.32
C ARG A 32 -3.44 -12.83 -8.96
N LEU A 33 -2.61 -12.87 -7.93
CA LEU A 33 -1.73 -11.77 -7.56
C LEU A 33 -0.32 -12.04 -8.08
N ARG A 34 0.33 -11.03 -8.61
CA ARG A 34 1.72 -11.07 -9.05
C ARG A 34 2.51 -9.96 -8.38
N TYR A 35 3.62 -10.33 -7.82
CA TYR A 35 4.62 -9.39 -7.34
C TYR A 35 5.22 -8.62 -8.53
N VAL A 36 5.39 -7.30 -8.34
CA VAL A 36 6.09 -6.44 -9.30
C VAL A 36 7.37 -5.90 -8.66
N GLN A 37 7.27 -5.13 -7.59
CA GLN A 37 8.41 -4.55 -6.89
C GLN A 37 8.00 -4.06 -5.50
N HIS A 38 8.98 -3.82 -4.64
CA HIS A 38 8.81 -3.16 -3.35
C HIS A 38 10.05 -2.36 -2.99
N GLY A 39 9.93 -1.48 -2.04
CA GLY A 39 11.03 -0.67 -1.56
C GLY A 39 10.60 0.36 -0.54
N THR A 40 11.47 1.33 -0.33
CA THR A 40 11.26 2.43 0.61
C THR A 40 11.69 3.76 -0.01
N VAL A 41 11.02 4.83 0.41
CA VAL A 41 11.51 6.20 0.26
C VAL A 41 11.97 6.66 1.63
N THR A 42 13.24 7.01 1.76
CA THR A 42 13.84 7.41 3.03
C THR A 42 14.23 8.88 3.05
N THR A 43 14.16 9.48 4.23
CA THR A 43 14.63 10.85 4.46
C THR A 43 15.53 10.90 5.70
N PRO A 44 16.68 11.58 5.63
CA PRO A 44 17.56 11.74 6.81
C PRO A 44 16.85 12.47 7.95
N SER A 45 17.12 12.04 9.18
CA SER A 45 16.51 12.64 10.40
C SER A 45 16.96 14.07 10.66
N ASN A 46 18.15 14.46 10.16
CA ASN A 46 18.69 15.83 10.26
C ASN A 46 18.13 16.81 9.23
N TRP A 47 17.27 16.37 8.33
CA TRP A 47 16.57 17.28 7.42
C TRP A 47 15.36 17.90 8.12
N GLU A 48 15.10 19.16 7.80
CA GLU A 48 13.88 19.83 8.22
C GLU A 48 12.64 19.21 7.55
N MET A 49 11.51 19.27 8.24
CA MET A 49 10.26 18.63 7.81
C MET A 49 9.82 19.04 6.38
N PRO A 50 9.86 20.31 5.96
CA PRO A 50 9.47 20.66 4.58
C PRO A 50 10.30 19.92 3.52
N ARG A 51 11.61 19.79 3.74
CA ARG A 51 12.50 19.06 2.82
C ARG A 51 12.20 17.56 2.80
N ARG A 52 11.91 16.98 3.97
CA ARG A 52 11.53 15.57 4.07
C ARG A 52 10.23 15.30 3.33
N LEU A 53 9.21 16.13 3.54
CA LEU A 53 7.92 16.00 2.85
C LEU A 53 8.06 16.17 1.33
N GLY A 54 8.89 17.11 0.88
CA GLY A 54 9.22 17.27 -0.55
C GLY A 54 9.84 15.98 -1.14
N ARG A 55 10.82 15.39 -0.46
CA ARG A 55 11.44 14.12 -0.91
C ARG A 55 10.43 12.98 -0.98
N LEU A 56 9.52 12.88 0.01
CA LEU A 56 8.47 11.86 -0.01
C LEU A 56 7.49 12.07 -1.18
N PHE A 57 7.11 13.34 -1.44
CA PHE A 57 6.25 13.68 -2.56
C PHE A 57 6.89 13.28 -3.90
N ASP A 58 8.14 13.65 -4.11
CA ASP A 58 8.89 13.30 -5.32
C ASP A 58 9.00 11.78 -5.48
N GLY A 59 9.32 11.06 -4.39
CA GLY A 59 9.42 9.61 -4.41
C GLY A 59 8.11 8.91 -4.78
N VAL A 60 6.98 9.36 -4.23
CA VAL A 60 5.67 8.81 -4.61
C VAL A 60 5.34 9.16 -6.06
N THR A 61 5.65 10.36 -6.51
CA THR A 61 5.44 10.79 -7.91
C THR A 61 6.25 9.91 -8.86
N GLU A 62 7.52 9.64 -8.55
CA GLU A 62 8.38 8.72 -9.34
C GLU A 62 7.75 7.32 -9.44
N LEU A 63 7.18 6.80 -8.34
CA LEU A 63 6.50 5.50 -8.34
C LEU A 63 5.24 5.50 -9.21
N LEU A 64 4.44 6.56 -9.13
CA LEU A 64 3.22 6.72 -9.94
C LEU A 64 3.54 6.80 -11.43
N GLU A 65 4.56 7.54 -11.81
CA GLU A 65 5.03 7.66 -13.20
C GLU A 65 5.63 6.36 -13.73
N GLY A 66 6.44 5.69 -12.91
CA GLY A 66 7.15 4.48 -13.28
C GLY A 66 6.25 3.26 -13.42
N TYR A 67 5.38 3.02 -12.45
CA TYR A 67 4.53 1.83 -12.41
C TYR A 67 3.12 2.05 -12.96
N ARG A 68 2.66 3.29 -13.08
CA ARG A 68 1.33 3.68 -13.60
C ARG A 68 0.19 2.85 -12.98
N PRO A 69 0.08 2.82 -11.64
CA PRO A 69 -0.96 2.05 -10.98
C PRO A 69 -2.34 2.63 -11.29
N GLN A 70 -3.35 1.76 -11.35
CA GLN A 70 -4.74 2.19 -11.48
C GLN A 70 -5.30 2.65 -10.13
N THR A 71 -4.77 2.13 -9.03
CA THR A 71 -5.17 2.50 -7.67
C THR A 71 -3.97 2.58 -6.74
N VAL A 72 -4.08 3.45 -5.74
CA VAL A 72 -3.16 3.55 -4.60
C VAL A 72 -3.92 3.15 -3.34
N ALA A 73 -3.35 2.24 -2.57
CA ALA A 73 -3.84 1.86 -1.26
C ALA A 73 -2.89 2.42 -0.18
N VAL A 74 -3.45 3.08 0.83
CA VAL A 74 -2.67 3.72 1.90
C VAL A 74 -3.15 3.20 3.24
N GLU A 75 -2.23 2.96 4.18
CA GLU A 75 -2.61 2.63 5.54
C GLU A 75 -3.19 3.85 6.24
N GLU A 76 -4.34 3.64 6.89
CA GLU A 76 -5.00 4.67 7.66
C GLU A 76 -4.27 4.92 8.98
N LEU A 77 -4.22 6.18 9.39
CA LEU A 77 -3.61 6.57 10.64
C LEU A 77 -4.44 6.08 11.84
N PHE A 78 -3.78 5.41 12.79
CA PHE A 78 -4.40 4.97 14.03
C PHE A 78 -3.78 5.67 15.26
N PHE A 79 -4.62 6.34 16.05
CA PHE A 79 -4.20 7.11 17.23
C PHE A 79 -4.06 6.18 18.45
N ASN A 80 -2.95 5.49 18.61
CA ASN A 80 -2.86 4.58 19.75
C ASN A 80 -1.82 4.93 20.81
N THR A 81 -0.79 5.74 20.58
CA THR A 81 0.25 5.87 21.60
C THR A 81 1.06 7.16 21.63
N ASN A 82 1.26 7.88 20.56
CA ASN A 82 2.10 9.08 20.58
C ASN A 82 1.62 10.13 19.58
N VAL A 83 1.15 11.26 20.11
CA VAL A 83 0.62 12.38 19.30
C VAL A 83 1.67 12.94 18.34
N THR A 84 2.93 13.06 18.75
CA THR A 84 4.01 13.57 17.89
C THR A 84 4.24 12.65 16.68
N THR A 85 4.31 11.35 16.90
CA THR A 85 4.43 10.36 15.83
C THR A 85 3.23 10.37 14.92
N ALA A 86 2.02 10.49 15.47
CA ALA A 86 0.78 10.58 14.70
C ALA A 86 0.77 11.80 13.77
N ILE A 87 1.26 12.96 14.22
CA ILE A 87 1.35 14.17 13.39
C ILE A 87 2.31 13.95 12.22
N THR A 88 3.51 13.42 12.48
CA THR A 88 4.51 13.24 11.41
C THR A 88 4.09 12.16 10.41
N VAL A 89 3.48 11.07 10.85
CA VAL A 89 2.90 10.05 9.97
C VAL A 89 1.74 10.63 9.16
N GLY A 90 0.87 11.44 9.80
CA GLY A 90 -0.22 12.13 9.12
C GLY A 90 0.25 13.08 8.01
N GLN A 91 1.37 13.79 8.23
CA GLN A 91 2.00 14.62 7.20
C GLN A 91 2.50 13.78 6.02
N ALA A 92 3.21 12.69 6.27
CA ALA A 92 3.68 11.78 5.23
C ALA A 92 2.52 11.15 4.45
N ARG A 93 1.45 10.74 5.16
CA ARG A 93 0.23 10.21 4.56
C ARG A 93 -0.45 11.23 3.66
N GLY A 94 -0.60 12.47 4.12
CA GLY A 94 -1.18 13.57 3.34
C GLY A 94 -0.41 13.84 2.04
N VAL A 95 0.91 13.78 2.09
CA VAL A 95 1.79 13.91 0.92
C VAL A 95 1.57 12.79 -0.09
N ALA A 96 1.48 11.54 0.37
CA ALA A 96 1.22 10.39 -0.51
C ALA A 96 -0.15 10.49 -1.19
N ILE A 97 -1.19 10.86 -0.45
CA ILE A 97 -2.54 11.05 -0.97
C ILE A 97 -2.57 12.20 -1.99
N LEU A 98 -1.90 13.32 -1.68
CA LEU A 98 -1.82 14.47 -2.59
C LEU A 98 -1.12 14.11 -3.90
N ALA A 99 -0.01 13.37 -3.84
CA ALA A 99 0.71 12.92 -5.03
C ALA A 99 -0.18 12.04 -5.93
N ALA A 100 -0.91 11.09 -5.33
CA ALA A 100 -1.84 10.23 -6.06
C ALA A 100 -2.99 11.04 -6.69
N TYR A 101 -3.59 11.97 -5.95
CA TYR A 101 -4.63 12.86 -6.45
C TYR A 101 -4.15 13.69 -7.66
N LYS A 102 -2.97 14.30 -7.55
CA LYS A 102 -2.38 15.10 -8.65
C LYS A 102 -2.08 14.25 -9.89
N ALA A 103 -1.79 12.98 -9.72
CA ALA A 103 -1.59 12.03 -10.81
C ALA A 103 -2.92 11.47 -11.37
N GLY A 104 -4.07 11.85 -10.81
CA GLY A 104 -5.38 11.35 -11.22
C GLY A 104 -5.63 9.88 -10.85
N VAL A 105 -4.93 9.36 -9.84
CA VAL A 105 -5.05 7.98 -9.37
C VAL A 105 -5.94 7.91 -8.15
N GLU A 106 -6.90 6.98 -8.15
CA GLU A 106 -7.83 6.78 -7.04
C GLU A 106 -7.10 6.22 -5.81
N VAL A 107 -7.45 6.75 -4.62
CA VAL A 107 -6.86 6.36 -3.33
C VAL A 107 -7.88 5.61 -2.49
N HIS A 108 -7.46 4.47 -1.94
CA HIS A 108 -8.22 3.68 -0.97
C HIS A 108 -7.44 3.55 0.33
N GLU A 109 -8.15 3.58 1.45
CA GLU A 109 -7.54 3.58 2.78
C GLU A 109 -7.94 2.33 3.56
N TYR A 110 -7.00 1.78 4.32
CA TYR A 110 -7.18 0.58 5.13
C TYR A 110 -6.56 0.74 6.50
N THR A 111 -7.31 0.37 7.55
CA THR A 111 -6.79 0.33 8.92
C THR A 111 -5.80 -0.82 9.10
N PRO A 112 -4.88 -0.75 10.09
CA PRO A 112 -4.01 -1.87 10.43
C PRO A 112 -4.77 -3.17 10.72
N LEU A 113 -5.93 -3.08 11.37
CA LEU A 113 -6.79 -4.22 11.65
C LEU A 113 -7.33 -4.86 10.35
N GLN A 114 -7.80 -4.04 9.40
CA GLN A 114 -8.27 -4.52 8.11
C GLN A 114 -7.17 -5.23 7.33
N VAL A 115 -5.94 -4.71 7.38
CA VAL A 115 -4.78 -5.36 6.74
C VAL A 115 -4.51 -6.73 7.35
N LYS A 116 -4.43 -6.84 8.67
CA LYS A 116 -4.23 -8.13 9.36
C LYS A 116 -5.32 -9.13 9.01
N GLN A 117 -6.58 -8.74 9.06
CA GLN A 117 -7.72 -9.59 8.74
C GLN A 117 -7.73 -10.04 7.28
N ALA A 118 -7.43 -9.14 6.34
CA ALA A 118 -7.38 -9.47 4.93
C ALA A 118 -6.25 -10.47 4.58
N ILE A 119 -5.08 -10.29 5.17
CA ILE A 119 -3.89 -11.09 4.87
C ILE A 119 -3.91 -12.45 5.59
N THR A 120 -4.28 -12.47 6.88
CA THR A 120 -4.16 -13.67 7.74
C THR A 120 -5.49 -14.28 8.14
N SER A 121 -6.61 -13.63 7.83
CA SER A 121 -7.96 -13.92 8.35
C SER A 121 -8.07 -13.80 9.88
N TYR A 122 -7.08 -13.18 10.52
CA TYR A 122 -6.99 -13.06 11.98
C TYR A 122 -6.49 -11.68 12.41
N GLY A 123 -7.36 -10.91 13.06
CA GLY A 123 -7.05 -9.52 13.45
C GLY A 123 -5.98 -9.35 14.53
N ARG A 124 -5.61 -10.43 15.24
CA ARG A 124 -4.54 -10.44 16.25
C ARG A 124 -3.23 -11.06 15.74
N ALA A 125 -3.11 -11.26 14.42
CA ALA A 125 -1.87 -11.75 13.85
C ALA A 125 -0.70 -10.82 14.18
N ASP A 126 0.44 -11.41 14.50
CA ASP A 126 1.67 -10.65 14.69
C ASP A 126 2.31 -10.25 13.35
N LYS A 127 3.29 -9.38 13.41
CA LYS A 127 3.98 -8.85 12.22
C LYS A 127 4.61 -9.98 11.39
N ARG A 128 5.21 -10.96 12.03
CA ARG A 128 5.84 -12.10 11.34
C ARG A 128 4.83 -12.93 10.57
N GLN A 129 3.66 -13.18 11.16
CA GLN A 129 2.57 -13.90 10.48
C GLN A 129 2.09 -13.16 9.23
N VAL A 130 1.91 -11.84 9.31
CA VAL A 130 1.56 -11.02 8.15
C VAL A 130 2.63 -11.11 7.05
N GLN A 131 3.90 -10.97 7.40
CA GLN A 131 5.02 -11.03 6.44
C GLN A 131 5.13 -12.40 5.77
N GLU A 132 4.96 -13.50 6.50
CA GLU A 132 4.97 -14.85 5.93
C GLU A 132 3.79 -15.07 4.98
N MET A 133 2.62 -14.54 5.30
CA MET A 133 1.46 -14.60 4.40
C MET A 133 1.67 -13.77 3.13
N VAL A 134 2.26 -12.59 3.23
CA VAL A 134 2.64 -11.78 2.06
C VAL A 134 3.58 -12.56 1.16
N ARG A 135 4.61 -13.21 1.73
CA ARG A 135 5.53 -14.07 1.01
C ARG A 135 4.79 -15.18 0.26
N ALA A 136 3.91 -15.89 0.95
CA ALA A 136 3.14 -17.00 0.38
C ALA A 136 2.15 -16.55 -0.72
N LEU A 137 1.40 -15.47 -0.48
CA LEU A 137 0.40 -14.94 -1.42
C LEU A 137 1.02 -14.44 -2.73
N LEU A 138 2.23 -13.90 -2.66
CA LEU A 138 2.98 -13.41 -3.82
C LEU A 138 3.98 -14.44 -4.38
N ASN A 139 4.03 -15.64 -3.78
CA ASN A 139 4.95 -16.72 -4.16
C ASN A 139 6.42 -16.27 -4.20
N LEU A 140 6.83 -15.52 -3.17
CA LEU A 140 8.22 -15.07 -3.02
C LEU A 140 9.09 -16.15 -2.36
N ARG A 141 10.37 -16.16 -2.69
CA ARG A 141 11.35 -17.10 -2.09
C ARG A 141 11.60 -16.78 -0.63
N GLU A 142 11.65 -15.48 -0.30
CA GLU A 142 11.96 -14.97 1.03
C GLU A 142 10.94 -13.92 1.45
N VAL A 143 10.86 -13.67 2.76
CA VAL A 143 10.06 -12.56 3.31
C VAL A 143 10.60 -11.24 2.78
N PRO A 144 9.75 -10.36 2.23
CA PRO A 144 10.19 -9.07 1.71
C PRO A 144 10.88 -8.22 2.79
N ARG A 145 11.95 -7.56 2.41
CA ARG A 145 12.72 -6.63 3.25
C ARG A 145 12.91 -5.30 2.52
N PRO A 146 13.06 -4.18 3.26
CA PRO A 146 12.86 -4.06 4.71
C PRO A 146 11.37 -4.19 5.11
N ASP A 147 11.11 -4.21 6.43
CA ASP A 147 9.76 -4.41 6.99
C ASP A 147 8.72 -3.43 6.45
N ASP A 148 9.07 -2.15 6.32
CA ASP A 148 8.17 -1.12 5.79
C ASP A 148 7.74 -1.43 4.35
N ALA A 149 8.61 -2.00 3.54
CA ALA A 149 8.28 -2.42 2.18
C ALA A 149 7.35 -3.64 2.17
N ALA A 150 7.53 -4.59 3.09
CA ALA A 150 6.61 -5.70 3.29
C ALA A 150 5.21 -5.20 3.70
N ASP A 151 5.14 -4.18 4.55
CA ASP A 151 3.89 -3.53 4.95
C ASP A 151 3.21 -2.87 3.73
N GLY A 152 3.96 -2.21 2.85
CA GLY A 152 3.44 -1.67 1.59
C GLY A 152 2.82 -2.74 0.68
N LEU A 153 3.46 -3.91 0.56
CA LEU A 153 2.91 -5.05 -0.18
C LEU A 153 1.63 -5.59 0.48
N ALA A 154 1.59 -5.69 1.81
CA ALA A 154 0.41 -6.13 2.56
C ALA A 154 -0.80 -5.22 2.30
N ILE A 155 -0.59 -3.91 2.27
CA ILE A 155 -1.63 -2.92 1.98
C ILE A 155 -2.15 -3.07 0.54
N ALA A 156 -1.27 -3.26 -0.43
CA ALA A 156 -1.66 -3.50 -1.82
C ALA A 156 -2.49 -4.79 -1.98
N ILE A 157 -2.11 -5.88 -1.31
CA ILE A 157 -2.85 -7.15 -1.30
C ILE A 157 -4.23 -6.97 -0.66
N THR A 158 -4.32 -6.22 0.44
CA THR A 158 -5.57 -5.91 1.12
C THR A 158 -6.55 -5.23 0.16
N HIS A 159 -6.09 -4.25 -0.61
CA HIS A 159 -6.92 -3.61 -1.63
C HIS A 159 -7.37 -4.60 -2.72
N ALA A 160 -6.47 -5.45 -3.20
CA ALA A 160 -6.81 -6.46 -4.19
C ALA A 160 -7.93 -7.40 -3.74
N PHE A 161 -7.96 -7.77 -2.46
CA PHE A 161 -9.03 -8.60 -1.90
C PHE A 161 -10.33 -7.83 -1.71
N SER A 162 -10.28 -6.60 -1.22
CA SER A 162 -11.45 -5.75 -0.99
C SER A 162 -12.17 -5.39 -2.29
N SER A 163 -11.43 -5.07 -3.34
CA SER A 163 -12.01 -4.74 -4.66
C SER A 163 -12.77 -5.92 -5.29
N ARG A 164 -12.35 -7.16 -5.03
CA ARG A 164 -13.07 -8.37 -5.46
C ARG A 164 -14.41 -8.54 -4.77
N MET A 165 -14.48 -8.21 -3.48
CA MET A 165 -15.72 -8.32 -2.71
C MET A 165 -16.76 -7.30 -3.19
N SER A 166 -16.34 -6.07 -3.46
CA SER A 166 -17.21 -5.01 -3.99
C SER A 166 -17.75 -5.33 -5.39
N GLY A 167 -16.95 -5.96 -6.24
CA GLY A 167 -17.39 -6.40 -7.59
C GLY A 167 -18.39 -7.54 -7.59
N LYS A 168 -18.47 -8.35 -6.52
CA LYS A 168 -19.43 -9.46 -6.39
C LYS A 168 -20.80 -9.02 -5.86
N VAL A 169 -20.89 -7.87 -5.19
CA VAL A 169 -22.16 -7.34 -4.65
C VAL A 169 -22.97 -6.57 -5.72
N GLY A 170 -22.37 -6.21 -6.84
CA GLY A 170 -22.99 -5.43 -7.92
C GLY A 170 -23.82 -6.23 -8.96
N VAL A 171 -24.01 -7.56 -8.81
CA VAL A 171 -24.81 -8.39 -9.71
C VAL A 171 -26.02 -8.92 -8.97
N GLY A 172 -26.96 -8.01 -8.68
CA GLY A 172 -28.21 -8.37 -8.04
C GLY A 172 -29.14 -7.17 -7.89
N LYS A 173 -29.58 -6.61 -9.00
CA LYS A 173 -30.86 -5.87 -9.15
C LYS A 173 -31.31 -5.91 -10.59
#